data_ead825dbd2e3d933ab3329e4706f4ade
#
_entry.id   ead825dbd2e3d933ab3329e4706f4ade
#
_cell.length_a   1.000
_cell.length_b   1.000
_cell.length_c   1.000
_cell.angle_alpha   90.00
_cell.angle_beta   90.00
_cell.angle_gamma   90.00
#
_symmetry.space_group_name_H-M   'P 1'
#
loop_
_entity.id
_entity.type
_entity.pdbx_description
1 polymer ?
#
loop_
_entity_poly.entity_id
_entity_poly.type
_entity_poly.pdbx_seq_one_letter_code
_entity_poly.pdbx_strand_id
1 'polypeptide(L)'
;MMKRSLICIALAVSMSSALSVQAADKVQPVRMGSGAMTFDTVPGWGLGDDGKSVLGATHGGVTIDKAGNIYTSANIGVFVFSPDGKVVRRFVGPEYSNIHDLEIRVEGDDEFIYAARN
;
A
#
# COMPACT_ATOMS: atom_id res chain seq x y z
N MET A 1 7.22 57.47 -57.08
CA MET A 1 6.06 56.61 -56.74
C MET A 1 6.53 55.51 -55.77
N MET A 2 6.45 55.81 -54.47
CA MET A 2 6.97 54.91 -53.39
C MET A 2 5.83 54.04 -52.82
N LYS A 3 5.92 52.75 -52.96
CA LYS A 3 4.99 51.80 -52.34
C LYS A 3 5.40 51.52 -50.87
N ARG A 4 4.56 51.87 -49.93
CA ARG A 4 4.72 51.54 -48.51
C ARG A 4 4.09 50.16 -48.26
N SER A 5 4.92 49.16 -47.88
CA SER A 5 4.44 47.88 -47.42
C SER A 5 4.14 47.97 -45.92
N LEU A 6 2.90 47.67 -45.53
CA LEU A 6 2.51 47.45 -44.13
C LEU A 6 2.82 46.00 -43.75
N ILE A 7 3.65 45.83 -42.74
CA ILE A 7 3.89 44.55 -42.12
C ILE A 7 2.94 44.44 -40.91
N CYS A 8 1.93 43.56 -40.98
CA CYS A 8 1.10 43.19 -39.83
C CYS A 8 1.85 42.12 -39.02
N ILE A 9 2.28 42.50 -37.81
CA ILE A 9 2.81 41.55 -36.83
C ILE A 9 1.63 41.00 -36.04
N ALA A 10 1.28 39.73 -36.26
CA ALA A 10 0.30 39.01 -35.45
C ALA A 10 0.97 38.51 -34.17
N LEU A 11 0.58 39.06 -33.02
CA LEU A 11 1.02 38.62 -31.71
C LEU A 11 0.19 37.38 -31.30
N ALA A 12 0.77 36.20 -31.37
CA ALA A 12 0.15 34.98 -30.87
C ALA A 12 0.35 34.90 -29.34
N VAL A 13 -0.70 35.16 -28.58
CA VAL A 13 -0.72 34.95 -27.13
C VAL A 13 -0.98 33.48 -26.88
N SER A 14 0.07 32.72 -26.52
CA SER A 14 -0.08 31.32 -26.06
C SER A 14 -0.56 31.30 -24.60
N MET A 15 -1.83 31.01 -24.38
CA MET A 15 -2.36 30.70 -23.04
C MET A 15 -1.86 29.34 -22.61
N SER A 16 -0.82 29.26 -21.79
CA SER A 16 -0.41 28.06 -21.06
C SER A 16 -1.37 27.84 -19.92
N SER A 17 -2.33 26.94 -20.07
CA SER A 17 -3.15 26.45 -18.97
C SER A 17 -2.29 25.55 -18.09
N ALA A 18 -1.85 26.06 -16.95
CA ALA A 18 -1.25 25.27 -15.90
C ALA A 18 -2.34 24.36 -15.29
N LEU A 19 -2.30 23.07 -15.61
CA LEU A 19 -3.05 22.05 -14.89
C LEU A 19 -2.47 21.96 -13.47
N SER A 20 -3.16 22.57 -12.51
CA SER A 20 -2.90 22.36 -11.09
C SER A 20 -3.29 20.93 -10.75
N VAL A 21 -2.32 20.04 -10.64
CA VAL A 21 -2.51 18.73 -10.02
C VAL A 21 -2.80 18.99 -8.55
N GLN A 22 -4.07 18.87 -8.18
CA GLN A 22 -4.49 18.96 -6.79
C GLN A 22 -3.96 17.71 -6.09
N ALA A 23 -3.01 17.87 -5.16
CA ALA A 23 -2.55 16.78 -4.33
C ALA A 23 -3.78 16.24 -3.56
N ALA A 24 -4.06 14.94 -3.71
CA ALA A 24 -5.13 14.32 -2.95
C ALA A 24 -4.88 14.56 -1.46
N ASP A 25 -5.90 15.04 -0.75
CA ASP A 25 -5.83 15.25 0.70
C ASP A 25 -5.37 13.94 1.37
N LYS A 26 -4.23 14.00 2.08
CA LYS A 26 -3.74 12.83 2.81
C LYS A 26 -4.73 12.51 3.91
N VAL A 27 -5.25 11.28 3.89
CA VAL A 27 -6.11 10.76 4.95
C VAL A 27 -5.34 10.88 6.26
N GLN A 28 -5.94 11.51 7.27
CA GLN A 28 -5.31 11.70 8.58
C GLN A 28 -5.50 10.45 9.44
N PRO A 29 -4.53 10.11 10.32
CA PRO A 29 -4.71 9.08 11.32
C PRO A 29 -5.93 9.36 12.21
N VAL A 30 -6.66 8.31 12.53
CA VAL A 30 -7.79 8.37 13.46
C VAL A 30 -7.39 7.66 14.75
N ARG A 31 -7.53 8.36 15.89
CA ARG A 31 -7.27 7.77 17.20
C ARG A 31 -8.47 6.94 17.65
N MET A 32 -8.20 5.73 18.10
CA MET A 32 -9.18 4.75 18.55
C MET A 32 -8.78 4.17 19.90
N GLY A 33 -9.76 3.63 20.65
CA GLY A 33 -9.52 3.03 21.96
C GLY A 33 -9.80 3.98 23.13
N SER A 34 -9.41 3.56 24.34
CA SER A 34 -9.62 4.32 25.57
C SER A 34 -8.56 4.04 26.62
N GLY A 35 -8.32 4.97 27.53
CA GLY A 35 -7.35 4.83 28.60
C GLY A 35 -5.93 4.58 28.08
N ALA A 36 -5.29 3.54 28.61
CA ALA A 36 -3.93 3.13 28.18
C ALA A 36 -3.91 2.35 26.86
N MET A 37 -5.07 1.93 26.36
CA MET A 37 -5.21 1.15 25.11
C MET A 37 -5.70 2.07 24.01
N THR A 38 -4.87 3.00 23.57
CA THR A 38 -5.16 3.91 22.46
C THR A 38 -4.22 3.64 21.30
N PHE A 39 -4.76 3.66 20.08
CA PHE A 39 -4.05 3.38 18.84
C PHE A 39 -4.41 4.43 17.80
N ASP A 40 -3.46 4.77 16.95
CA ASP A 40 -3.71 5.59 15.77
C ASP A 40 -3.75 4.67 14.54
N THR A 41 -4.73 4.89 13.66
CA THR A 41 -4.73 4.20 12.36
C THR A 41 -3.54 4.66 11.54
N VAL A 42 -3.04 3.79 10.65
CA VAL A 42 -1.98 4.11 9.70
C VAL A 42 -2.59 4.17 8.30
N PRO A 43 -3.02 5.36 7.84
CA PRO A 43 -3.64 5.50 6.53
C PRO A 43 -2.71 5.05 5.41
N GLY A 44 -3.28 4.30 4.46
CA GLY A 44 -2.52 3.80 3.31
C GLY A 44 -1.68 2.56 3.58
N TRP A 45 -1.60 2.07 4.82
CA TRP A 45 -0.87 0.84 5.12
C TRP A 45 -1.52 -0.37 4.43
N GLY A 46 -0.72 -1.20 3.74
CA GLY A 46 -1.19 -2.38 3.04
C GLY A 46 -2.01 -2.10 1.77
N LEU A 47 -1.98 -0.89 1.26
CA LEU A 47 -2.61 -0.53 -0.01
C LEU A 47 -1.60 -0.66 -1.17
N GLY A 48 -2.12 -1.04 -2.34
CA GLY A 48 -1.39 -0.97 -3.60
C GLY A 48 -1.30 0.47 -4.13
N ASP A 49 -0.59 0.64 -5.24
CA ASP A 49 -0.41 1.94 -5.91
C ASP A 49 -1.75 2.53 -6.41
N ASP A 50 -2.76 1.70 -6.57
CA ASP A 50 -4.13 2.10 -6.93
C ASP A 50 -4.97 2.52 -5.72
N GLY A 51 -4.39 2.53 -4.53
CA GLY A 51 -5.07 2.87 -3.27
C GLY A 51 -6.02 1.80 -2.73
N LYS A 52 -6.01 0.58 -3.29
CA LYS A 52 -6.87 -0.53 -2.85
C LYS A 52 -6.09 -1.54 -2.03
N SER A 53 -6.79 -2.28 -1.16
CA SER A 53 -6.19 -3.39 -0.43
C SER A 53 -5.63 -4.44 -1.38
N VAL A 54 -4.39 -4.84 -1.17
CA VAL A 54 -3.73 -5.92 -1.95
C VAL A 54 -4.15 -7.31 -1.49
N LEU A 55 -4.77 -7.44 -0.31
CA LEU A 55 -5.10 -8.73 0.30
C LEU A 55 -6.41 -9.32 -0.26
N GLY A 56 -7.40 -8.48 -0.56
CA GLY A 56 -8.76 -8.96 -0.78
C GLY A 56 -9.36 -9.55 0.51
N ALA A 57 -10.13 -10.64 0.38
CA ALA A 57 -10.69 -11.33 1.53
C ALA A 57 -9.59 -12.08 2.30
N THR A 58 -9.60 -11.94 3.62
CA THR A 58 -8.64 -12.58 4.54
C THR A 58 -9.36 -13.49 5.52
N HIS A 59 -8.71 -14.55 5.95
CA HIS A 59 -9.31 -15.56 6.84
C HIS A 59 -8.70 -15.64 8.22
N GLY A 60 -7.59 -14.98 8.48
CA GLY A 60 -7.06 -15.18 9.78
C GLY A 60 -5.64 -14.71 10.03
N GLY A 61 -4.86 -15.45 10.75
CA GLY A 61 -3.60 -15.22 11.39
C GLY A 61 -2.73 -14.04 10.91
N VAL A 62 -2.26 -13.29 11.88
CA VAL A 62 -1.22 -12.27 11.66
C VAL A 62 -0.06 -12.63 12.59
N THR A 63 1.15 -12.68 12.03
CA THR A 63 2.35 -12.90 12.83
C THR A 63 3.49 -11.98 12.35
N ILE A 64 4.47 -11.75 13.21
CA ILE A 64 5.56 -10.78 12.96
C ILE A 64 6.89 -11.47 13.23
N ASP A 65 7.82 -11.39 12.25
CA ASP A 65 9.17 -11.91 12.41
C ASP A 65 10.09 -10.94 13.21
N LYS A 66 11.28 -11.41 13.58
CA LYS A 66 12.26 -10.58 14.30
C LYS A 66 12.76 -9.36 13.54
N ALA A 67 12.59 -9.34 12.22
CA ALA A 67 12.89 -8.19 11.38
C ALA A 67 11.74 -7.17 11.32
N GLY A 68 10.58 -7.50 11.92
CA GLY A 68 9.38 -6.66 11.92
C GLY A 68 8.50 -6.82 10.70
N ASN A 69 8.76 -7.82 9.83
CA ASN A 69 7.86 -8.09 8.72
C ASN A 69 6.57 -8.75 9.22
N ILE A 70 5.46 -8.34 8.65
CA ILE A 70 4.12 -8.77 9.05
C ILE A 70 3.60 -9.75 8.02
N TYR A 71 3.26 -10.95 8.48
CA TYR A 71 2.71 -12.04 7.68
C TYR A 71 1.21 -12.14 7.92
N THR A 72 0.43 -12.22 6.85
CA THR A 72 -1.01 -12.44 6.94
C THR A 72 -1.50 -13.32 5.79
N SER A 73 -2.53 -14.11 6.06
CA SER A 73 -3.14 -14.97 5.04
C SER A 73 -4.27 -14.24 4.31
N ALA A 74 -4.41 -14.57 3.04
CA ALA A 74 -5.50 -14.13 2.18
C ALA A 74 -5.97 -15.32 1.32
N ASN A 75 -7.07 -15.15 0.59
CA ASN A 75 -7.63 -16.23 -0.25
C ASN A 75 -6.62 -16.83 -1.24
N ILE A 76 -5.70 -16.02 -1.75
CA ILE A 76 -4.74 -16.44 -2.78
C ILE A 76 -3.38 -16.87 -2.20
N GLY A 77 -3.19 -16.78 -0.87
CA GLY A 77 -1.92 -17.16 -0.24
C GLY A 77 -1.53 -16.32 0.95
N VAL A 78 -0.25 -16.31 1.28
CA VAL A 78 0.33 -15.53 2.37
C VAL A 78 1.06 -14.32 1.83
N PHE A 79 0.78 -13.17 2.39
CA PHE A 79 1.45 -11.91 2.09
C PHE A 79 2.39 -11.53 3.22
N VAL A 80 3.53 -10.99 2.85
CA VAL A 80 4.52 -10.44 3.78
C VAL A 80 4.66 -8.96 3.52
N PHE A 81 4.40 -8.17 4.54
CA PHE A 81 4.55 -6.72 4.50
C PHE A 81 5.77 -6.29 5.31
N SER A 82 6.47 -5.29 4.83
CA SER A 82 7.39 -4.51 5.67
C SER A 82 6.61 -3.68 6.71
N PRO A 83 7.27 -3.17 7.77
CA PRO A 83 6.59 -2.36 8.79
C PRO A 83 5.88 -1.12 8.24
N ASP A 84 6.33 -0.58 7.12
CA ASP A 84 5.72 0.57 6.43
C ASP A 84 4.54 0.18 5.49
N GLY A 85 4.14 -1.10 5.48
CA GLY A 85 2.95 -1.58 4.77
C GLY A 85 3.15 -1.93 3.30
N LYS A 86 4.40 -2.06 2.85
CA LYS A 86 4.69 -2.50 1.48
C LYS A 86 4.78 -4.01 1.40
N VAL A 87 4.22 -4.60 0.35
CA VAL A 87 4.36 -6.03 0.09
C VAL A 87 5.81 -6.33 -0.33
N VAL A 88 6.54 -7.07 0.52
CA VAL A 88 7.91 -7.49 0.26
C VAL A 88 8.01 -8.91 -0.27
N ARG A 89 7.01 -9.75 0.02
CA ARG A 89 6.94 -11.14 -0.49
C ARG A 89 5.49 -11.63 -0.55
N ARG A 90 5.26 -12.60 -1.43
CA ARG A 90 3.99 -13.35 -1.53
C ARG A 90 4.30 -14.82 -1.71
N PHE A 91 3.54 -15.66 -1.01
CA PHE A 91 3.49 -17.11 -1.23
C PHE A 91 2.11 -17.40 -1.82
N VAL A 92 2.07 -17.69 -3.11
CA VAL A 92 0.81 -17.85 -3.87
C VAL A 92 0.77 -19.26 -4.47
N GLY A 93 -0.36 -19.91 -4.29
CA GLY A 93 -0.59 -21.26 -4.82
C GLY A 93 -1.62 -22.00 -3.97
N PRO A 94 -2.12 -23.14 -4.47
CA PRO A 94 -3.09 -23.96 -3.74
C PRO A 94 -2.60 -24.38 -2.36
N GLU A 95 -1.29 -24.60 -2.22
CA GLU A 95 -0.64 -25.00 -0.96
C GLU A 95 -0.62 -23.87 0.10
N TYR A 96 -0.75 -22.63 -0.31
CA TYR A 96 -0.77 -21.47 0.57
C TYR A 96 -2.16 -20.84 0.74
N SER A 97 -3.19 -21.47 0.18
CA SER A 97 -4.59 -21.03 0.32
C SER A 97 -5.27 -21.67 1.54
N ASN A 98 -6.41 -21.10 1.95
CA ASN A 98 -7.21 -21.58 3.09
C ASN A 98 -6.41 -21.69 4.41
N ILE A 99 -5.49 -20.78 4.62
CA ILE A 99 -4.75 -20.69 5.89
C ILE A 99 -5.59 -19.86 6.87
N HIS A 100 -5.87 -20.46 8.02
CA HIS A 100 -6.73 -19.87 9.06
C HIS A 100 -5.94 -19.29 10.23
N ASP A 101 -4.69 -19.70 10.38
CA ASP A 101 -3.80 -19.17 11.40
C ASP A 101 -2.34 -19.22 10.97
N LEU A 102 -1.54 -18.30 11.53
CA LEU A 102 -0.10 -18.20 11.31
C LEU A 102 0.59 -17.98 12.65
N GLU A 103 1.62 -18.76 12.91
CA GLU A 103 2.46 -18.63 14.10
C GLU A 103 3.94 -18.64 13.71
N ILE A 104 4.75 -17.79 14.33
CA ILE A 104 6.21 -17.88 14.23
C ILE A 104 6.75 -18.60 15.44
N ARG A 105 7.63 -19.57 15.17
CA ARG A 105 8.42 -20.28 16.19
C ARG A 105 9.91 -20.12 15.88
N VAL A 106 10.68 -19.95 16.93
CA VAL A 106 12.14 -19.96 16.85
C VAL A 106 12.64 -21.36 17.17
N GLU A 107 13.37 -21.94 16.22
CA GLU A 107 13.98 -23.26 16.36
C GLU A 107 15.49 -23.14 16.07
N GLY A 108 16.30 -23.23 17.12
CA GLY A 108 17.71 -22.88 17.03
C GLY A 108 17.91 -21.39 16.73
N ASP A 109 18.60 -21.09 15.64
CA ASP A 109 18.85 -19.72 15.19
C ASP A 109 17.86 -19.24 14.12
N ASP A 110 16.94 -20.10 13.68
CA ASP A 110 16.01 -19.85 12.60
C ASP A 110 14.60 -19.56 13.09
N GLU A 111 13.86 -18.78 12.31
CA GLU A 111 12.42 -18.55 12.49
C GLU A 111 11.63 -19.36 11.46
N PHE A 112 10.68 -20.13 11.92
CA PHE A 112 9.76 -20.90 11.10
C PHE A 112 8.34 -20.36 11.21
N ILE A 113 7.65 -20.32 10.09
CA ILE A 113 6.23 -19.96 10.06
C ILE A 113 5.41 -21.23 9.96
N TYR A 114 4.60 -21.43 10.98
CA TYR A 114 3.62 -22.50 11.04
C TYR A 114 2.26 -21.97 10.58
N ALA A 115 1.61 -22.69 9.67
CA ALA A 115 0.33 -22.31 9.11
C ALA A 115 -0.70 -23.41 9.36
N ALA A 116 -1.81 -23.06 9.99
CA ALA A 116 -2.96 -23.94 10.11
C ALA A 116 -3.84 -23.81 8.87
N ARG A 117 -4.06 -24.92 8.18
CA ARG A 117 -4.84 -24.98 6.95
C ARG A 117 -5.98 -25.99 7.08
N ASN A 118 -7.15 -25.67 6.51
CA ASN A 118 -8.28 -26.60 6.31
C ASN A 118 -8.10 -27.43 5.05
#